data_c0282014e9f8cc5c7f738c366f6b70c7
#
_entry.id   c0282014e9f8cc5c7f738c366f6b70c7
#
_cell.length_a   1.000
_cell.length_b   1.000
_cell.length_c   1.000
_cell.angle_alpha   90.00
_cell.angle_beta   90.00
_cell.angle_gamma   90.00
#
_symmetry.space_group_name_H-M   'P 1'
#
loop_
_entity.id
_entity.type
_entity.pdbx_description
1 polymer ?
#
loop_
_entity_poly.entity_id
_entity_poly.type
_entity_poly.pdbx_seq_one_letter_code
_entity_poly.pdbx_strand_id
1 'polypeptide(L)'
;MPLLFGEDGGSAHSDVMRLKEEINGLVQEALAHRPDRKGFIFYIDDLDRIDPPVAVEILELLKNIFDLENCIFVLAIDYDVVIKGLKPKFGELTDKNEREFRSFFDKIIQLPFSMPVANYNVDVFLVNALKAINFFTEKELDDTALAENLSEIARLSVGSNPRSLKRLTNTLSLISIINQKMGANCQNDNKLLNFALVCMQIAYPYIYNQLQEEPDFKNWNEKVASKLKLRPLTEEEKDSLDAIMEFDEEWEKIVFRMCQKETYLSSRVFQVSGLLNKISELINNDSALGEVIETVMELSAVTNLKAFDSPRKIKINRDYSNYEFNGTVYSKKAELVHDIVKYYMSQHEGLTLDELKAAFSFQKNMDTVFMEYKTYCEIMEKKGKCEFFGNRTEEDCLVLQDAKFLICRNWPVMVSGKPGAFTKFLEVVRNRLKYVVHEC
;
A
#
# COMPACT_ATOMS: atom_id res chain seq x y z
N MET A 1 -11.30 -32.62 -20.63
CA MET A 1 -12.33 -33.03 -21.59
C MET A 1 -11.86 -32.51 -22.93
N PRO A 2 -11.39 -33.32 -23.89
CA PRO A 2 -10.99 -32.86 -25.20
C PRO A 2 -12.25 -32.43 -25.95
N LEU A 3 -12.28 -31.18 -26.34
CA LEU A 3 -13.35 -30.60 -27.13
C LEU A 3 -13.36 -31.21 -28.53
N LEU A 4 -14.54 -31.61 -28.96
CA LEU A 4 -15.02 -32.18 -30.21
C LEU A 4 -14.68 -31.32 -31.46
N PHE A 5 -13.44 -31.08 -31.77
CA PHE A 5 -13.09 -30.52 -33.07
C PHE A 5 -12.09 -31.44 -33.77
N GLY A 6 -12.65 -32.31 -34.60
CA GLY A 6 -11.87 -33.06 -35.57
C GLY A 6 -11.34 -32.16 -36.67
N GLU A 7 -10.24 -32.55 -37.27
CA GLU A 7 -9.41 -31.83 -38.28
C GLU A 7 -10.10 -31.56 -39.63
N ASP A 8 -11.42 -31.59 -39.75
CA ASP A 8 -12.16 -31.31 -40.98
C ASP A 8 -12.92 -29.99 -40.91
N GLY A 9 -12.34 -28.92 -41.42
CA GLY A 9 -12.93 -27.59 -41.48
C GLY A 9 -14.28 -27.51 -42.22
N GLY A 10 -14.71 -28.56 -42.93
CA GLY A 10 -16.03 -28.68 -43.53
C GLY A 10 -17.13 -29.14 -42.56
N SER A 11 -16.79 -29.95 -41.56
CA SER A 11 -17.69 -30.46 -40.53
C SER A 11 -18.08 -29.38 -39.51
N ALA A 12 -17.14 -28.55 -39.03
CA ALA A 12 -17.38 -27.53 -38.02
C ALA A 12 -18.34 -26.43 -38.50
N HIS A 13 -18.22 -25.97 -39.75
CA HIS A 13 -19.13 -24.97 -40.30
C HIS A 13 -20.56 -25.54 -40.44
N SER A 14 -20.72 -26.82 -40.88
CA SER A 14 -21.99 -27.51 -40.95
C SER A 14 -22.64 -27.65 -39.57
N ASP A 15 -21.86 -27.94 -38.52
CA ASP A 15 -22.35 -28.08 -37.16
C ASP A 15 -22.82 -26.78 -36.55
N VAL A 16 -22.12 -25.67 -36.82
CA VAL A 16 -22.54 -24.32 -36.40
C VAL A 16 -23.83 -23.87 -37.08
N MET A 17 -23.97 -24.14 -38.38
CA MET A 17 -25.22 -23.84 -39.10
C MET A 17 -26.40 -24.67 -38.59
N ARG A 18 -26.22 -25.96 -38.35
CA ARG A 18 -27.25 -26.80 -37.76
C ARG A 18 -27.65 -26.31 -36.36
N LEU A 19 -26.67 -25.99 -35.50
CA LEU A 19 -26.94 -25.41 -34.19
C LEU A 19 -27.75 -24.12 -34.27
N LYS A 20 -27.41 -23.22 -35.22
CA LYS A 20 -28.16 -22.01 -35.48
C LYS A 20 -29.61 -22.27 -35.85
N GLU A 21 -29.86 -23.23 -36.75
CA GLU A 21 -31.20 -23.61 -37.16
C GLU A 21 -32.00 -24.22 -35.98
N GLU A 22 -31.38 -25.08 -35.17
CA GLU A 22 -31.99 -25.63 -33.98
C GLU A 22 -32.37 -24.56 -32.96
N ILE A 23 -31.46 -23.61 -32.67
CA ILE A 23 -31.71 -22.47 -31.75
C ILE A 23 -32.83 -21.61 -32.29
N ASN A 24 -32.82 -21.27 -33.59
CA ASN A 24 -33.89 -20.47 -34.22
C ASN A 24 -35.24 -21.15 -34.10
N GLY A 25 -35.31 -22.48 -34.32
CA GLY A 25 -36.53 -23.28 -34.13
C GLY A 25 -37.05 -23.22 -32.68
N LEU A 26 -36.20 -23.37 -31.72
CA LEU A 26 -36.55 -23.26 -30.29
C LEU A 26 -37.02 -21.84 -29.91
N VAL A 27 -36.39 -20.78 -30.45
CA VAL A 27 -36.81 -19.40 -30.26
C VAL A 27 -38.21 -19.17 -30.79
N GLN A 28 -38.49 -19.61 -32.02
CA GLN A 28 -39.81 -19.45 -32.65
C GLN A 28 -40.91 -20.26 -31.91
N GLU A 29 -40.62 -21.47 -31.51
CA GLU A 29 -41.52 -22.31 -30.69
C GLU A 29 -41.83 -21.62 -29.34
N ALA A 30 -40.81 -21.15 -28.65
CA ALA A 30 -40.99 -20.45 -27.36
C ALA A 30 -41.80 -19.15 -27.50
N LEU A 31 -41.62 -18.39 -28.57
CA LEU A 31 -42.40 -17.19 -28.84
C LEU A 31 -43.87 -17.51 -29.24
N ALA A 32 -44.10 -18.59 -29.95
CA ALA A 32 -45.45 -19.06 -30.25
C ALA A 32 -46.27 -19.38 -28.99
N HIS A 33 -45.60 -19.92 -27.94
CA HIS A 33 -46.23 -20.21 -26.64
C HIS A 33 -46.38 -18.94 -25.74
N ARG A 34 -45.74 -17.83 -26.10
CA ARG A 34 -45.70 -16.59 -25.33
C ARG A 34 -45.96 -15.38 -26.24
N PRO A 35 -47.20 -15.14 -26.71
CA PRO A 35 -47.52 -14.07 -27.68
C PRO A 35 -47.33 -12.67 -27.11
N ASP A 36 -47.17 -12.51 -25.79
CA ASP A 36 -46.83 -11.32 -25.07
C ASP A 36 -45.33 -10.93 -25.19
N ARG A 37 -44.49 -11.83 -25.66
CA ARG A 37 -43.04 -11.65 -25.84
C ARG A 37 -42.68 -11.41 -27.28
N LYS A 38 -41.66 -10.51 -27.47
CA LYS A 38 -41.21 -10.12 -28.84
C LYS A 38 -39.89 -10.77 -29.25
N GLY A 39 -39.15 -11.33 -28.29
CA GLY A 39 -37.83 -11.90 -28.54
C GLY A 39 -37.08 -12.27 -27.28
N PHE A 40 -35.83 -12.64 -27.47
CA PHE A 40 -34.89 -13.04 -26.41
C PHE A 40 -33.74 -12.06 -26.33
N ILE A 41 -33.22 -11.84 -25.12
CA ILE A 41 -31.96 -11.12 -24.88
C ILE A 41 -30.98 -12.12 -24.27
N PHE A 42 -29.86 -12.32 -24.94
CA PHE A 42 -28.76 -13.16 -24.46
C PHE A 42 -27.66 -12.26 -23.91
N TYR A 43 -27.31 -12.46 -22.64
CA TYR A 43 -26.19 -11.80 -22.00
C TYR A 43 -24.99 -12.73 -21.96
N ILE A 44 -23.87 -12.31 -22.55
CA ILE A 44 -22.60 -13.04 -22.59
C ILE A 44 -21.59 -12.21 -21.83
N ASP A 45 -21.14 -12.77 -20.72
CA ASP A 45 -20.22 -12.11 -19.76
C ASP A 45 -19.02 -13.03 -19.46
N ASP A 46 -18.03 -12.51 -18.73
CA ASP A 46 -16.87 -13.24 -18.22
C ASP A 46 -15.91 -13.82 -19.30
N LEU A 47 -15.92 -13.30 -20.52
CA LEU A 47 -14.96 -13.69 -21.56
C LEU A 47 -13.51 -13.29 -21.21
N ASP A 48 -13.35 -12.34 -20.31
CA ASP A 48 -12.05 -11.90 -19.76
C ASP A 48 -11.43 -12.89 -18.77
N ARG A 49 -12.18 -13.90 -18.32
CA ARG A 49 -11.71 -14.94 -17.39
C ARG A 49 -11.13 -16.19 -18.05
N ILE A 50 -11.22 -16.28 -19.34
CA ILE A 50 -10.68 -17.39 -20.13
C ILE A 50 -9.42 -16.95 -20.86
N ASP A 51 -8.69 -17.93 -21.43
CA ASP A 51 -7.49 -17.65 -22.21
C ASP A 51 -7.84 -16.71 -23.39
N PRO A 52 -7.12 -15.60 -23.60
CA PRO A 52 -7.45 -14.60 -24.59
C PRO A 52 -7.65 -15.14 -26.03
N PRO A 53 -6.82 -16.03 -26.56
CA PRO A 53 -7.08 -16.67 -27.86
C PRO A 53 -8.40 -17.43 -27.91
N VAL A 54 -8.76 -18.16 -26.84
CA VAL A 54 -10.02 -18.91 -26.76
C VAL A 54 -11.22 -17.95 -26.69
N ALA A 55 -11.09 -16.81 -26.02
CA ALA A 55 -12.13 -15.78 -26.03
C ALA A 55 -12.40 -15.26 -27.43
N VAL A 56 -11.36 -15.05 -28.24
CA VAL A 56 -11.48 -14.66 -29.65
C VAL A 56 -12.17 -15.73 -30.49
N GLU A 57 -11.81 -17.01 -30.30
CA GLU A 57 -12.47 -18.13 -30.98
C GLU A 57 -13.96 -18.19 -30.67
N ILE A 58 -14.34 -18.02 -29.40
CA ILE A 58 -15.74 -17.96 -28.98
C ILE A 58 -16.47 -16.78 -29.65
N LEU A 59 -15.85 -15.60 -29.70
CA LEU A 59 -16.44 -14.44 -30.39
C LEU A 59 -16.65 -14.70 -31.91
N GLU A 60 -15.70 -15.36 -32.56
CA GLU A 60 -15.81 -15.76 -33.98
C GLU A 60 -16.93 -16.79 -34.20
N LEU A 61 -17.12 -17.73 -33.29
CA LEU A 61 -18.22 -18.69 -33.32
C LEU A 61 -19.58 -18.02 -33.12
N LEU A 62 -19.68 -17.16 -32.10
CA LEU A 62 -20.90 -16.42 -31.77
C LEU A 62 -21.32 -15.47 -32.88
N LYS A 63 -20.38 -14.91 -33.64
CA LYS A 63 -20.66 -14.07 -34.80
C LYS A 63 -21.62 -14.76 -35.78
N ASN A 64 -21.50 -16.09 -35.99
CA ASN A 64 -22.35 -16.84 -36.88
C ASN A 64 -23.77 -17.09 -36.33
N ILE A 65 -23.99 -16.78 -35.03
CA ILE A 65 -25.25 -16.98 -34.30
C ILE A 65 -25.94 -15.60 -34.04
N PHE A 66 -25.21 -14.50 -34.10
CA PHE A 66 -25.74 -13.17 -33.73
C PHE A 66 -26.86 -12.64 -34.64
N ASP A 67 -27.13 -13.22 -35.80
CA ASP A 67 -28.19 -12.88 -36.73
C ASP A 67 -29.46 -13.73 -36.57
N LEU A 68 -29.66 -14.41 -35.42
CA LEU A 68 -30.89 -15.08 -35.08
C LEU A 68 -32.07 -14.09 -35.00
N GLU A 69 -33.19 -14.47 -35.64
CA GLU A 69 -34.40 -13.66 -35.62
C GLU A 69 -34.96 -13.49 -34.20
N ASN A 70 -35.45 -12.29 -33.90
CA ASN A 70 -36.00 -11.95 -32.59
C ASN A 70 -35.05 -12.15 -31.42
N CYS A 71 -33.74 -12.07 -31.66
CA CYS A 71 -32.68 -12.23 -30.63
C CYS A 71 -31.80 -10.98 -30.57
N ILE A 72 -31.48 -10.56 -29.36
CA ILE A 72 -30.49 -9.51 -29.08
C ILE A 72 -29.39 -10.13 -28.25
N PHE A 73 -28.14 -9.91 -28.63
CA PHE A 73 -26.96 -10.34 -27.91
C PHE A 73 -26.27 -9.15 -27.26
N VAL A 74 -26.11 -9.19 -25.94
CA VAL A 74 -25.40 -8.18 -25.16
C VAL A 74 -24.08 -8.80 -24.68
N LEU A 75 -22.98 -8.31 -25.22
CA LEU A 75 -21.63 -8.77 -24.91
C LEU A 75 -20.99 -7.83 -23.89
N ALA A 76 -20.60 -8.34 -22.73
CA ALA A 76 -19.72 -7.64 -21.81
C ALA A 76 -18.29 -8.15 -22.06
N ILE A 77 -17.47 -7.34 -22.71
CA ILE A 77 -16.12 -7.70 -23.10
C ILE A 77 -15.10 -6.65 -22.62
N ASP A 78 -13.93 -7.14 -22.27
CA ASP A 78 -12.75 -6.30 -22.04
C ASP A 78 -11.97 -6.20 -23.37
N TYR A 79 -11.85 -4.97 -23.88
CA TYR A 79 -11.16 -4.71 -25.15
C TYR A 79 -9.71 -5.18 -25.14
N ASP A 80 -8.99 -4.98 -24.03
CA ASP A 80 -7.58 -5.36 -23.89
C ASP A 80 -7.39 -6.88 -23.93
N VAL A 81 -8.34 -7.65 -23.40
CA VAL A 81 -8.31 -9.11 -23.46
C VAL A 81 -8.48 -9.60 -24.88
N VAL A 82 -9.39 -9.02 -25.62
CA VAL A 82 -9.60 -9.38 -27.04
C VAL A 82 -8.37 -9.02 -27.88
N ILE A 83 -7.77 -7.85 -27.67
CA ILE A 83 -6.52 -7.47 -28.34
C ILE A 83 -5.40 -8.48 -28.06
N LYS A 84 -5.22 -8.90 -26.78
CA LYS A 84 -4.25 -9.95 -26.44
C LYS A 84 -4.54 -11.25 -27.15
N GLY A 85 -5.81 -11.62 -27.28
CA GLY A 85 -6.23 -12.83 -27.98
C GLY A 85 -6.03 -12.77 -29.49
N LEU A 86 -6.05 -11.57 -30.09
CA LEU A 86 -5.79 -11.35 -31.51
C LEU A 86 -4.29 -11.30 -31.86
N LYS A 87 -3.42 -11.16 -30.87
CA LYS A 87 -1.96 -11.07 -31.04
C LYS A 87 -1.36 -12.23 -31.85
N PRO A 88 -1.74 -13.49 -31.68
CA PRO A 88 -1.26 -14.58 -32.55
C PRO A 88 -1.63 -14.40 -34.03
N LYS A 89 -2.74 -13.69 -34.32
CA LYS A 89 -3.28 -13.51 -35.67
C LYS A 89 -2.75 -12.26 -36.38
N PHE A 90 -2.61 -11.15 -35.64
CA PHE A 90 -2.26 -9.83 -36.21
C PHE A 90 -0.95 -9.24 -35.67
N GLY A 91 -0.26 -9.92 -34.74
CA GLY A 91 0.91 -9.39 -34.04
C GLY A 91 0.55 -8.43 -32.91
N GLU A 92 1.54 -7.72 -32.39
CA GLU A 92 1.32 -6.65 -31.41
C GLU A 92 0.53 -5.50 -32.03
N LEU A 93 -0.37 -4.88 -31.24
CA LEU A 93 -1.10 -3.70 -31.69
C LEU A 93 -0.13 -2.53 -31.91
N THR A 94 -0.14 -1.98 -33.11
CA THR A 94 0.67 -0.84 -33.56
C THR A 94 -0.18 0.07 -34.44
N ASP A 95 0.26 1.30 -34.66
CA ASP A 95 -0.43 2.23 -35.58
C ASP A 95 -0.58 1.68 -37.02
N LYS A 96 0.26 0.72 -37.39
CA LYS A 96 0.25 0.13 -38.74
C LYS A 96 -0.83 -0.93 -38.91
N ASN A 97 -1.19 -1.67 -37.87
CA ASN A 97 -2.18 -2.75 -37.91
C ASN A 97 -3.47 -2.47 -37.10
N GLU A 98 -3.63 -1.28 -36.55
CA GLU A 98 -4.82 -0.86 -35.80
C GLU A 98 -6.12 -1.09 -36.61
N ARG A 99 -6.06 -0.87 -37.90
CA ARG A 99 -7.22 -1.07 -38.81
C ARG A 99 -7.69 -2.54 -38.84
N GLU A 100 -6.77 -3.51 -38.69
CA GLU A 100 -7.13 -4.93 -38.72
C GLU A 100 -7.87 -5.31 -37.41
N PHE A 101 -7.41 -4.79 -36.29
CA PHE A 101 -8.08 -4.96 -35.00
C PHE A 101 -9.48 -4.32 -35.00
N ARG A 102 -9.60 -3.07 -35.50
CA ARG A 102 -10.93 -2.41 -35.66
C ARG A 102 -11.85 -3.21 -36.54
N SER A 103 -11.36 -3.67 -37.69
CA SER A 103 -12.15 -4.50 -38.62
C SER A 103 -12.64 -5.81 -38.01
N PHE A 104 -11.92 -6.38 -37.04
CA PHE A 104 -12.39 -7.55 -36.29
C PHE A 104 -13.61 -7.18 -35.43
N PHE A 105 -13.53 -6.09 -34.67
CA PHE A 105 -14.64 -5.65 -33.82
C PHE A 105 -15.87 -5.22 -34.65
N ASP A 106 -15.68 -4.47 -35.73
CA ASP A 106 -16.77 -4.03 -36.62
C ASP A 106 -17.57 -5.18 -37.23
N LYS A 107 -16.96 -6.36 -37.38
CA LYS A 107 -17.62 -7.56 -37.88
C LYS A 107 -18.45 -8.30 -36.83
N ILE A 108 -18.20 -8.05 -35.54
CA ILE A 108 -18.85 -8.75 -34.45
C ILE A 108 -19.85 -7.84 -33.73
N ILE A 109 -19.47 -6.58 -33.50
CA ILE A 109 -20.21 -5.65 -32.67
C ILE A 109 -20.95 -4.65 -33.59
N GLN A 110 -22.28 -4.74 -33.65
CA GLN A 110 -23.10 -3.84 -34.43
C GLN A 110 -23.28 -2.47 -33.74
N LEU A 111 -23.37 -2.45 -32.41
CA LEU A 111 -23.54 -1.27 -31.60
C LEU A 111 -22.54 -1.29 -30.43
N PRO A 112 -21.41 -0.58 -30.55
CA PRO A 112 -20.48 -0.42 -29.44
C PRO A 112 -21.06 0.51 -28.37
N PHE A 113 -21.02 0.11 -27.12
CA PHE A 113 -21.44 0.92 -25.98
C PHE A 113 -20.36 0.87 -24.90
N SER A 114 -19.82 2.02 -24.55
CA SER A 114 -18.88 2.15 -23.46
C SER A 114 -19.60 2.62 -22.20
N MET A 115 -19.43 1.87 -21.11
CA MET A 115 -20.01 2.24 -19.81
C MET A 115 -19.41 3.58 -19.35
N PRO A 116 -20.22 4.60 -19.05
CA PRO A 116 -19.73 5.93 -18.66
C PRO A 116 -19.24 5.92 -17.19
N VAL A 117 -18.06 5.38 -16.96
CA VAL A 117 -17.47 5.29 -15.60
C VAL A 117 -17.16 6.69 -15.02
N ALA A 118 -16.90 7.67 -15.89
CA ALA A 118 -16.58 9.04 -15.49
C ALA A 118 -17.74 9.79 -14.79
N ASN A 119 -18.98 9.38 -14.98
CA ASN A 119 -20.16 10.03 -14.40
C ASN A 119 -20.60 9.39 -13.07
N TYR A 120 -19.86 8.43 -12.55
CA TYR A 120 -20.15 7.85 -11.26
C TYR A 120 -19.81 8.85 -10.16
N ASN A 121 -20.81 9.25 -9.38
CA ASN A 121 -20.59 10.17 -8.26
C ASN A 121 -19.92 9.40 -7.11
N VAL A 122 -18.59 9.30 -7.22
CA VAL A 122 -17.73 8.59 -6.26
C VAL A 122 -17.92 9.14 -4.86
N ASP A 123 -18.04 10.46 -4.74
CA ASP A 123 -18.10 11.15 -3.46
C ASP A 123 -19.36 10.74 -2.69
N VAL A 124 -20.52 10.77 -3.35
CA VAL A 124 -21.79 10.34 -2.73
C VAL A 124 -21.79 8.85 -2.41
N PHE A 125 -21.27 8.02 -3.32
CA PHE A 125 -21.17 6.58 -3.07
C PHE A 125 -20.28 6.29 -1.87
N LEU A 126 -19.09 6.91 -1.82
CA LEU A 126 -18.09 6.69 -0.78
C LEU A 126 -18.63 7.10 0.60
N VAL A 127 -19.18 8.31 0.70
CA VAL A 127 -19.77 8.82 1.96
C VAL A 127 -20.89 7.89 2.44
N ASN A 128 -21.82 7.50 1.57
CA ASN A 128 -22.91 6.59 1.93
C ASN A 128 -22.40 5.20 2.36
N ALA A 129 -21.38 4.69 1.67
CA ALA A 129 -20.78 3.40 2.00
C ALA A 129 -20.05 3.43 3.35
N LEU A 130 -19.25 4.46 3.62
CA LEU A 130 -18.53 4.65 4.88
C LEU A 130 -19.48 4.86 6.06
N LYS A 131 -20.59 5.57 5.84
CA LYS A 131 -21.67 5.71 6.80
C LYS A 131 -22.34 4.36 7.11
N ALA A 132 -22.66 3.58 6.09
CA ALA A 132 -23.32 2.29 6.24
C ALA A 132 -22.53 1.27 7.05
N ILE A 133 -21.19 1.33 7.00
CA ILE A 133 -20.29 0.45 7.78
C ILE A 133 -19.88 1.05 9.13
N ASN A 134 -20.38 2.25 9.49
CA ASN A 134 -20.00 2.99 10.69
C ASN A 134 -18.49 3.22 10.87
N PHE A 135 -17.75 3.36 9.76
CA PHE A 135 -16.32 3.64 9.81
C PHE A 135 -16.06 5.08 10.28
N PHE A 136 -16.85 6.02 9.75
CA PHE A 136 -16.98 7.38 10.26
C PHE A 136 -18.40 7.61 10.80
N THR A 137 -18.51 8.44 11.81
CA THR A 137 -19.83 8.89 12.35
C THR A 137 -20.49 9.89 11.39
N GLU A 138 -21.81 10.06 11.49
CA GLU A 138 -22.52 11.07 10.69
C GLU A 138 -21.95 12.48 10.89
N LYS A 139 -21.61 12.84 12.14
CA LYS A 139 -21.03 14.15 12.48
C LYS A 139 -19.65 14.36 11.87
N GLU A 140 -18.83 13.30 11.78
CA GLU A 140 -17.53 13.37 11.11
C GLU A 140 -17.71 13.57 9.60
N LEU A 141 -18.69 12.90 8.97
CA LEU A 141 -18.94 12.99 7.52
C LEU A 141 -19.64 14.30 7.12
N ASP A 142 -20.21 15.05 8.05
CA ASP A 142 -20.74 16.40 7.81
C ASP A 142 -19.60 17.44 7.71
N ASP A 143 -18.37 17.09 8.08
CA ASP A 143 -17.19 17.93 7.90
C ASP A 143 -16.76 17.90 6.42
N THR A 144 -16.86 19.09 5.79
CA THR A 144 -16.49 19.26 4.37
C THR A 144 -15.02 18.95 4.11
N ALA A 145 -14.12 19.29 5.04
CA ALA A 145 -12.68 19.01 4.91
C ALA A 145 -12.39 17.51 4.92
N LEU A 146 -13.09 16.74 5.78
CA LEU A 146 -12.98 15.28 5.79
C LEU A 146 -13.50 14.68 4.47
N ALA A 147 -14.67 15.14 3.98
CA ALA A 147 -15.25 14.64 2.74
C ALA A 147 -14.34 14.92 1.53
N GLU A 148 -13.73 16.10 1.47
CA GLU A 148 -12.75 16.47 0.43
C GLU A 148 -11.51 15.56 0.48
N ASN A 149 -10.94 15.33 1.66
CA ASN A 149 -9.80 14.43 1.85
C ASN A 149 -10.11 12.99 1.43
N LEU A 150 -11.28 12.46 1.80
CA LEU A 150 -11.72 11.12 1.40
C LEU A 150 -11.84 11.00 -0.12
N SER A 151 -12.43 12.01 -0.76
CA SER A 151 -12.61 12.06 -2.22
C SER A 151 -11.27 12.16 -2.95
N GLU A 152 -10.37 13.00 -2.47
CA GLU A 152 -9.03 13.16 -3.03
C GLU A 152 -8.22 11.86 -2.93
N ILE A 153 -8.17 11.24 -1.75
CA ILE A 153 -7.48 9.96 -1.52
C ILE A 153 -8.06 8.87 -2.43
N ALA A 154 -9.39 8.80 -2.57
CA ALA A 154 -10.03 7.82 -3.44
C ALA A 154 -9.66 8.05 -4.92
N ARG A 155 -9.64 9.31 -5.39
CA ARG A 155 -9.25 9.66 -6.77
C ARG A 155 -7.78 9.35 -7.06
N LEU A 156 -6.89 9.60 -6.09
CA LEU A 156 -5.47 9.29 -6.20
C LEU A 156 -5.18 7.77 -6.14
N SER A 157 -6.14 6.94 -5.78
CA SER A 157 -5.93 5.51 -5.55
C SER A 157 -6.90 4.61 -6.33
N VAL A 158 -8.02 4.24 -5.70
CA VAL A 158 -9.00 3.29 -6.25
C VAL A 158 -9.81 3.85 -7.42
N GLY A 159 -9.82 5.17 -7.57
CA GLY A 159 -10.52 5.88 -8.63
C GLY A 159 -12.04 5.72 -8.55
N SER A 160 -12.68 5.80 -9.70
CA SER A 160 -14.14 5.71 -9.85
C SER A 160 -14.65 4.29 -10.13
N ASN A 161 -13.79 3.26 -10.07
CA ASN A 161 -14.18 1.90 -10.38
C ASN A 161 -15.08 1.31 -9.24
N PRO A 162 -16.36 0.97 -9.52
CA PRO A 162 -17.29 0.47 -8.51
C PRO A 162 -16.82 -0.81 -7.81
N ARG A 163 -16.11 -1.70 -8.50
CA ARG A 163 -15.55 -2.93 -7.92
C ARG A 163 -14.47 -2.60 -6.88
N SER A 164 -13.59 -1.66 -7.21
CA SER A 164 -12.53 -1.21 -6.29
C SER A 164 -13.12 -0.49 -5.08
N LEU A 165 -14.12 0.36 -5.26
CA LEU A 165 -14.83 1.05 -4.17
C LEU A 165 -15.57 0.07 -3.26
N LYS A 166 -16.24 -0.95 -3.82
CA LYS A 166 -16.89 -2.00 -3.05
C LYS A 166 -15.87 -2.85 -2.26
N ARG A 167 -14.74 -3.17 -2.89
CA ARG A 167 -13.64 -3.88 -2.21
C ARG A 167 -13.09 -3.06 -1.05
N LEU A 168 -12.87 -1.75 -1.25
CA LEU A 168 -12.45 -0.80 -0.22
C LEU A 168 -13.40 -0.82 0.96
N THR A 169 -14.70 -0.64 0.71
CA THR A 169 -15.75 -0.64 1.75
C THR A 169 -15.77 -1.95 2.54
N ASN A 170 -15.72 -3.10 1.85
CA ASN A 170 -15.70 -4.40 2.51
C ASN A 170 -14.44 -4.60 3.37
N THR A 171 -13.27 -4.15 2.90
CA THR A 171 -12.01 -4.23 3.65
C THR A 171 -12.06 -3.36 4.90
N LEU A 172 -12.53 -2.13 4.79
CA LEU A 172 -12.71 -1.22 5.94
C LEU A 172 -13.73 -1.74 6.95
N SER A 173 -14.82 -2.33 6.47
CA SER A 173 -15.82 -2.96 7.34
C SER A 173 -15.22 -4.10 8.15
N LEU A 174 -14.42 -4.96 7.52
CA LEU A 174 -13.73 -6.06 8.21
C LEU A 174 -12.74 -5.54 9.27
N ILE A 175 -11.93 -4.55 8.92
CA ILE A 175 -11.00 -3.91 9.86
C ILE A 175 -11.76 -3.31 11.06
N SER A 176 -12.86 -2.60 10.81
CA SER A 176 -13.70 -2.01 11.86
C SER A 176 -14.24 -3.07 12.84
N ILE A 177 -14.76 -4.18 12.31
CA ILE A 177 -15.31 -5.29 13.13
C ILE A 177 -14.21 -5.94 13.98
N ILE A 178 -13.01 -6.14 13.40
CA ILE A 178 -11.89 -6.75 14.11
C ILE A 178 -11.39 -5.84 15.23
N ASN A 179 -11.18 -4.56 14.95
CA ASN A 179 -10.73 -3.57 15.93
C ASN A 179 -11.73 -3.45 17.09
N GLN A 180 -13.03 -3.45 16.80
CA GLN A 180 -14.07 -3.42 17.81
C GLN A 180 -14.03 -4.66 18.72
N LYS A 181 -13.81 -5.86 18.16
CA LYS A 181 -13.71 -7.11 18.92
C LYS A 181 -12.42 -7.23 19.74
N MET A 182 -11.34 -6.64 19.27
CA MET A 182 -10.06 -6.65 19.97
C MET A 182 -9.99 -5.61 21.09
N GLY A 183 -11.02 -4.79 21.27
CA GLY A 183 -11.05 -3.71 22.26
C GLY A 183 -10.02 -2.61 21.96
N ALA A 184 -9.44 -2.63 20.77
CA ALA A 184 -8.58 -1.57 20.29
C ALA A 184 -9.45 -0.34 20.05
N ASN A 185 -9.47 0.57 21.03
CA ASN A 185 -9.94 1.93 20.78
C ASN A 185 -8.98 2.51 19.74
N CYS A 186 -9.29 2.33 18.45
CA CYS A 186 -8.68 3.16 17.43
C CYS A 186 -9.01 4.59 17.83
N GLN A 187 -8.02 5.29 18.37
CA GLN A 187 -8.15 6.72 18.60
C GLN A 187 -8.58 7.32 17.28
N ASN A 188 -9.58 8.16 17.31
CA ASN A 188 -10.22 8.76 16.12
C ASN A 188 -9.22 9.43 15.19
N ASP A 189 -8.05 9.81 15.71
CA ASP A 189 -7.02 10.58 15.03
C ASP A 189 -6.38 9.87 13.81
N ASN A 190 -6.48 8.54 13.70
CA ASN A 190 -5.82 7.79 12.62
C ASN A 190 -6.78 7.14 11.60
N LYS A 191 -8.10 7.41 11.68
CA LYS A 191 -9.08 6.79 10.75
C LYS A 191 -8.82 7.16 9.29
N LEU A 192 -8.53 8.44 9.02
CA LEU A 192 -8.29 8.92 7.67
C LEU A 192 -6.97 8.36 7.10
N LEU A 193 -5.95 8.25 7.93
CA LEU A 193 -4.69 7.61 7.54
C LEU A 193 -4.90 6.11 7.25
N ASN A 194 -5.67 5.41 8.10
CA ASN A 194 -6.03 4.01 7.85
C ASN A 194 -6.77 3.85 6.52
N PHE A 195 -7.73 4.74 6.24
CA PHE A 195 -8.43 4.79 4.95
C PHE A 195 -7.45 4.95 3.79
N ALA A 196 -6.50 5.91 3.88
CA ALA A 196 -5.50 6.15 2.83
C ALA A 196 -4.60 4.93 2.59
N LEU A 197 -4.13 4.27 3.65
CA LEU A 197 -3.29 3.08 3.56
C LEU A 197 -4.05 1.87 2.98
N VAL A 198 -5.33 1.69 3.31
CA VAL A 198 -6.17 0.64 2.70
C VAL A 198 -6.42 0.96 1.22
N CYS A 199 -6.63 2.21 0.86
CA CYS A 199 -6.73 2.64 -0.53
C CYS A 199 -5.43 2.31 -1.30
N MET A 200 -4.27 2.60 -0.72
CA MET A 200 -2.97 2.25 -1.29
C MET A 200 -2.79 0.73 -1.44
N GLN A 201 -3.16 -0.04 -0.43
CA GLN A 201 -3.11 -1.51 -0.47
C GLN A 201 -3.89 -2.09 -1.65
N ILE A 202 -5.06 -1.53 -1.94
CA ILE A 202 -5.95 -2.00 -3.00
C ILE A 202 -5.45 -1.55 -4.38
N ALA A 203 -5.04 -0.29 -4.51
CA ALA A 203 -4.68 0.31 -5.80
C ALA A 203 -3.23 0.05 -6.18
N TYR A 204 -2.32 0.08 -5.22
CA TYR A 204 -0.87 0.04 -5.41
C TYR A 204 -0.18 -0.97 -4.49
N PRO A 205 -0.52 -2.27 -4.59
CA PRO A 205 -0.03 -3.29 -3.65
C PRO A 205 1.49 -3.41 -3.64
N TYR A 206 2.17 -3.13 -4.75
CA TYR A 206 3.63 -3.12 -4.81
C TYR A 206 4.23 -2.02 -3.93
N ILE A 207 3.72 -0.78 -4.04
CA ILE A 207 4.17 0.36 -3.22
C ILE A 207 3.82 0.14 -1.75
N TYR A 208 2.61 -0.36 -1.47
CA TYR A 208 2.18 -0.70 -0.11
C TYR A 208 3.11 -1.71 0.57
N ASN A 209 3.54 -2.75 -0.15
CA ASN A 209 4.49 -3.73 0.38
C ASN A 209 5.87 -3.10 0.68
N GLN A 210 6.32 -2.16 -0.15
CA GLN A 210 7.57 -1.44 0.12
C GLN A 210 7.44 -0.52 1.34
N LEU A 211 6.30 0.13 1.49
CA LEU A 211 6.00 0.95 2.66
C LEU A 211 5.94 0.11 3.96
N GLN A 212 5.51 -1.15 3.89
CA GLN A 212 5.59 -2.08 5.03
C GLN A 212 7.02 -2.45 5.43
N GLU A 213 7.92 -2.55 4.45
CA GLU A 213 9.33 -2.86 4.72
C GLU A 213 10.13 -1.65 5.20
N GLU A 214 9.88 -0.49 4.62
CA GLU A 214 10.56 0.78 4.89
C GLU A 214 9.49 1.88 5.02
N PRO A 215 8.84 2.03 6.20
CA PRO A 215 7.69 2.93 6.38
C PRO A 215 8.02 4.41 6.25
N ASP A 216 9.28 4.79 6.49
CA ASP A 216 9.75 6.16 6.36
C ASP A 216 10.13 6.44 4.91
N PHE A 217 9.12 6.63 4.06
CA PHE A 217 9.30 6.77 2.63
C PHE A 217 10.02 8.07 2.23
N LYS A 218 9.94 9.13 3.03
CA LYS A 218 10.69 10.37 2.75
C LYS A 218 12.21 10.16 2.82
N ASN A 219 12.66 9.13 3.50
CA ASN A 219 14.05 8.71 3.54
C ASN A 219 14.42 7.64 2.50
N TRP A 220 13.53 7.34 1.55
CA TRP A 220 13.87 6.45 0.44
C TRP A 220 14.92 7.10 -0.47
N ASN A 221 16.00 6.37 -0.69
CA ASN A 221 17.19 6.83 -1.39
C ASN A 221 17.81 5.70 -2.24
N GLU A 222 18.98 5.93 -2.82
CA GLU A 222 19.67 4.95 -3.64
C GLU A 222 19.97 3.60 -2.95
N LYS A 223 20.00 3.55 -1.60
CA LYS A 223 20.11 2.27 -0.87
C LYS A 223 18.83 1.44 -1.03
N VAL A 224 17.67 2.07 -0.95
CA VAL A 224 16.37 1.41 -1.20
C VAL A 224 16.29 0.99 -2.66
N ALA A 225 16.67 1.86 -3.59
CA ALA A 225 16.70 1.54 -5.02
C ALA A 225 17.57 0.32 -5.33
N SER A 226 18.75 0.25 -4.74
CA SER A 226 19.69 -0.88 -4.90
C SER A 226 19.11 -2.17 -4.30
N LYS A 227 18.48 -2.12 -3.12
CA LYS A 227 17.80 -3.25 -2.48
C LYS A 227 16.69 -3.82 -3.37
N LEU A 228 15.94 -2.95 -4.03
CA LEU A 228 14.85 -3.30 -4.93
C LEU A 228 15.31 -3.64 -6.35
N LYS A 229 16.61 -3.53 -6.64
CA LYS A 229 17.18 -3.72 -7.98
C LYS A 229 16.49 -2.84 -9.03
N LEU A 230 16.28 -1.58 -8.70
CA LEU A 230 15.73 -0.60 -9.62
C LEU A 230 16.82 -0.16 -10.61
N ARG A 231 16.44 -0.01 -11.88
CA ARG A 231 17.37 0.54 -12.86
C ARG A 231 17.71 2.00 -12.53
N PRO A 232 18.93 2.47 -12.80
CA PRO A 232 19.25 3.89 -12.73
C PRO A 232 18.38 4.70 -13.70
N LEU A 233 18.14 5.97 -13.38
CA LEU A 233 17.54 6.92 -14.34
C LEU A 233 18.51 7.17 -15.49
N THR A 234 17.97 7.27 -16.71
CA THR A 234 18.74 7.77 -17.86
C THR A 234 18.93 9.30 -17.72
N GLU A 235 19.90 9.87 -18.44
CA GLU A 235 20.10 11.33 -18.40
C GLU A 235 18.85 12.09 -18.89
N GLU A 236 18.19 11.59 -19.94
CA GLU A 236 16.92 12.18 -20.44
C GLU A 236 15.79 12.12 -19.40
N GLU A 237 15.72 11.05 -18.63
CA GLU A 237 14.74 10.93 -17.54
C GLU A 237 15.08 11.87 -16.37
N LYS A 238 16.35 12.03 -16.02
CA LYS A 238 16.77 12.99 -15.00
C LYS A 238 16.41 14.41 -15.41
N ASP A 239 16.79 14.82 -16.62
CA ASP A 239 16.50 16.15 -17.15
C ASP A 239 14.98 16.39 -17.19
N SER A 240 14.19 15.39 -17.58
CA SER A 240 12.73 15.47 -17.59
C SER A 240 12.13 15.59 -16.21
N LEU A 241 12.63 14.85 -15.23
CA LEU A 241 12.15 14.89 -13.85
C LEU A 241 12.57 16.18 -13.15
N ASP A 242 13.80 16.67 -13.39
CA ASP A 242 14.27 17.93 -12.83
C ASP A 242 13.53 19.16 -13.40
N ALA A 243 12.91 19.02 -14.58
CA ALA A 243 12.03 20.03 -15.16
C ALA A 243 10.61 20.03 -14.55
N ILE A 244 10.22 18.97 -13.83
CA ILE A 244 8.90 18.82 -13.21
C ILE A 244 9.08 19.09 -11.71
N MET A 245 8.58 20.24 -11.23
CA MET A 245 8.67 20.65 -9.81
C MET A 245 8.02 19.65 -8.81
N GLU A 246 7.28 18.68 -9.30
CA GLU A 246 6.59 17.65 -8.50
C GLU A 246 7.49 16.45 -8.14
N PHE A 247 8.76 16.43 -8.60
CA PHE A 247 9.75 15.37 -8.32
C PHE A 247 11.08 15.95 -7.84
N ASP A 248 11.02 16.92 -6.94
CA ASP A 248 12.20 17.59 -6.42
C ASP A 248 12.96 16.74 -5.39
N GLU A 249 12.25 15.93 -4.61
CA GLU A 249 12.82 15.14 -3.53
C GLU A 249 13.37 13.78 -4.03
N GLU A 250 14.40 13.26 -3.35
CA GLU A 250 15.05 11.99 -3.73
C GLU A 250 14.06 10.81 -3.71
N TRP A 251 13.19 10.76 -2.70
CA TRP A 251 12.21 9.69 -2.57
C TRP A 251 11.20 9.65 -3.74
N GLU A 252 10.84 10.79 -4.30
CA GLU A 252 9.93 10.89 -5.45
C GLU A 252 10.55 10.26 -6.71
N LYS A 253 11.85 10.50 -6.92
CA LYS A 253 12.62 9.87 -8.00
C LYS A 253 12.71 8.34 -7.80
N ILE A 254 12.78 7.87 -6.56
CA ILE A 254 12.71 6.43 -6.25
C ILE A 254 11.33 5.86 -6.56
N VAL A 255 10.25 6.56 -6.18
CA VAL A 255 8.86 6.18 -6.51
C VAL A 255 8.67 6.11 -8.02
N PHE A 256 9.17 7.09 -8.78
CA PHE A 256 9.15 7.04 -10.25
C PHE A 256 9.78 5.74 -10.77
N ARG A 257 11.00 5.41 -10.33
CA ARG A 257 11.71 4.18 -10.73
C ARG A 257 10.95 2.91 -10.33
N MET A 258 10.32 2.89 -9.15
CA MET A 258 9.45 1.79 -8.72
C MET A 258 8.25 1.61 -9.67
N CYS A 259 7.62 2.71 -10.05
CA CYS A 259 6.48 2.69 -10.96
C CYS A 259 6.89 2.23 -12.37
N GLN A 260 8.07 2.58 -12.84
CA GLN A 260 8.57 2.10 -14.14
C GLN A 260 8.89 0.60 -14.16
N LYS A 261 9.14 -0.02 -13.00
CA LYS A 261 9.36 -1.46 -12.89
C LYS A 261 8.09 -2.28 -13.11
N GLU A 262 6.95 -1.73 -12.73
CA GLU A 262 5.65 -2.39 -12.76
C GLU A 262 4.76 -1.78 -13.86
N THR A 263 4.46 -2.55 -14.88
CA THR A 263 3.74 -2.05 -16.08
C THR A 263 2.43 -1.34 -15.74
N TYR A 264 1.67 -1.81 -14.73
CA TYR A 264 0.40 -1.20 -14.34
C TYR A 264 0.55 0.11 -13.55
N LEU A 265 1.77 0.42 -13.06
CA LEU A 265 2.09 1.65 -12.31
C LEU A 265 2.73 2.73 -13.20
N SER A 266 3.27 2.37 -14.36
CA SER A 266 4.05 3.30 -15.20
C SER A 266 3.28 4.57 -15.59
N SER A 267 1.97 4.47 -15.80
CA SER A 267 1.09 5.60 -16.10
C SER A 267 0.48 6.27 -14.85
N ARG A 268 0.83 5.82 -13.64
CA ARG A 268 0.20 6.27 -12.38
C ARG A 268 1.19 6.88 -11.38
N VAL A 269 2.34 7.30 -11.85
CA VAL A 269 3.40 7.85 -11.00
C VAL A 269 2.90 9.05 -10.18
N PHE A 270 2.22 9.99 -10.84
CA PHE A 270 1.69 11.20 -10.18
C PHE A 270 0.64 10.86 -9.11
N GLN A 271 -0.24 9.89 -9.39
CA GLN A 271 -1.23 9.46 -8.41
C GLN A 271 -0.58 8.80 -7.19
N VAL A 272 0.46 7.98 -7.40
CA VAL A 272 1.21 7.33 -6.31
C VAL A 272 1.95 8.37 -5.47
N SER A 273 2.68 9.29 -6.09
CA SER A 273 3.39 10.38 -5.39
C SER A 273 2.42 11.29 -4.67
N GLY A 274 1.31 11.69 -5.31
CA GLY A 274 0.26 12.50 -4.69
C GLY A 274 -0.37 11.82 -3.48
N LEU A 275 -0.63 10.51 -3.54
CA LEU A 275 -1.16 9.75 -2.40
C LEU A 275 -0.15 9.67 -1.23
N LEU A 276 1.14 9.47 -1.51
CA LEU A 276 2.18 9.48 -0.49
C LEU A 276 2.33 10.87 0.15
N ASN A 277 2.32 11.93 -0.64
CA ASN A 277 2.31 13.31 -0.13
C ASN A 277 1.10 13.55 0.77
N LYS A 278 -0.10 13.10 0.35
CA LYS A 278 -1.30 13.19 1.17
C LYS A 278 -1.18 12.44 2.50
N ILE A 279 -0.59 11.25 2.50
CA ILE A 279 -0.30 10.49 3.72
C ILE A 279 0.65 11.27 4.63
N SER A 280 1.69 11.92 4.09
CA SER A 280 2.60 12.76 4.87
C SER A 280 1.89 13.97 5.50
N GLU A 281 1.03 14.66 4.73
CA GLU A 281 0.23 15.78 5.23
C GLU A 281 -0.67 15.39 6.41
N LEU A 282 -1.31 14.20 6.35
CA LEU A 282 -2.17 13.70 7.41
C LEU A 282 -1.43 13.44 8.73
N ILE A 283 -0.13 13.17 8.67
CA ILE A 283 0.68 12.86 9.85
C ILE A 283 1.21 14.13 10.51
N ASN A 284 1.36 15.25 9.77
CA ASN A 284 1.82 16.56 10.25
C ASN A 284 3.16 16.54 11.04
N ASN A 285 3.91 15.44 10.99
CA ASN A 285 5.18 15.31 11.72
C ASN A 285 6.13 14.36 10.97
N ASP A 286 7.00 14.91 10.16
CA ASP A 286 7.96 14.13 9.36
C ASP A 286 8.89 13.26 10.21
N SER A 287 9.22 13.66 11.42
CA SER A 287 10.07 12.87 12.31
C SER A 287 9.40 11.62 12.88
N ALA A 288 8.07 11.56 12.86
CA ALA A 288 7.27 10.42 13.33
C ALA A 288 6.62 9.62 12.18
N LEU A 289 6.83 10.04 10.92
CA LEU A 289 6.17 9.49 9.73
C LEU A 289 6.22 7.94 9.70
N GLY A 290 7.41 7.37 9.79
CA GLY A 290 7.59 5.92 9.73
C GLY A 290 6.93 5.18 10.89
N GLU A 291 6.99 5.72 12.11
CA GLU A 291 6.38 5.09 13.30
C GLU A 291 4.85 5.08 13.22
N VAL A 292 4.26 6.18 12.77
CA VAL A 292 2.80 6.31 12.63
C VAL A 292 2.28 5.39 11.53
N ILE A 293 2.94 5.36 10.36
CA ILE A 293 2.58 4.47 9.26
C ILE A 293 2.68 3.00 9.71
N GLU A 294 3.79 2.60 10.34
CA GLU A 294 3.98 1.22 10.83
C GLU A 294 2.86 0.83 11.79
N THR A 295 2.52 1.70 12.74
CA THR A 295 1.45 1.46 13.72
C THR A 295 0.10 1.23 13.06
N VAL A 296 -0.29 2.10 12.11
CA VAL A 296 -1.59 1.98 11.42
C VAL A 296 -1.61 0.76 10.50
N MET A 297 -0.49 0.44 9.84
CA MET A 297 -0.38 -0.76 9.00
C MET A 297 -0.47 -2.05 9.80
N GLU A 298 0.05 -2.10 11.02
CA GLU A 298 -0.09 -3.24 11.93
C GLU A 298 -1.55 -3.51 12.29
N LEU A 299 -2.34 -2.47 12.55
CA LEU A 299 -3.78 -2.59 12.83
C LEU A 299 -4.58 -3.10 11.62
N SER A 300 -4.12 -2.82 10.40
CA SER A 300 -4.75 -3.25 9.15
C SER A 300 -4.16 -4.53 8.54
N ALA A 301 -3.13 -5.12 9.14
CA ALA A 301 -2.42 -6.29 8.60
C ALA A 301 -3.30 -7.53 8.38
N VAL A 302 -4.44 -7.63 9.05
CA VAL A 302 -5.40 -8.76 8.93
C VAL A 302 -5.98 -8.90 7.52
N THR A 303 -5.97 -7.85 6.72
CA THR A 303 -6.50 -7.85 5.35
C THR A 303 -5.44 -8.09 4.27
N ASN A 304 -4.18 -8.24 4.67
CA ASN A 304 -3.08 -8.46 3.74
C ASN A 304 -2.75 -9.96 3.60
N LEU A 305 -3.08 -10.56 2.45
CA LEU A 305 -2.83 -11.97 2.15
C LEU A 305 -1.34 -12.33 2.16
N LYS A 306 -0.43 -11.40 1.83
CA LYS A 306 1.02 -11.63 1.85
C LYS A 306 1.64 -11.61 3.24
N ALA A 307 0.94 -11.11 4.25
CA ALA A 307 1.44 -11.10 5.64
C ALA A 307 1.58 -12.52 6.21
N PHE A 308 0.95 -13.53 5.59
CA PHE A 308 1.04 -14.94 6.02
C PHE A 308 2.28 -15.68 5.47
N ASP A 309 2.85 -15.22 4.34
CA ASP A 309 3.99 -15.90 3.68
C ASP A 309 5.37 -15.30 4.03
N SER A 310 5.39 -14.13 4.63
CA SER A 310 6.65 -13.55 5.11
C SER A 310 7.04 -14.22 6.43
N PRO A 311 8.27 -14.76 6.58
CA PRO A 311 8.74 -15.15 7.90
C PRO A 311 8.63 -13.90 8.80
N ARG A 312 7.77 -13.98 9.81
CA ARG A 312 7.59 -12.89 10.76
C ARG A 312 8.98 -12.50 11.25
N LYS A 313 9.48 -11.32 10.87
CA LYS A 313 10.58 -10.69 11.59
C LYS A 313 10.15 -10.73 13.04
N ILE A 314 10.97 -11.29 13.89
CA ILE A 314 10.69 -11.39 15.35
C ILE A 314 10.37 -9.96 15.79
N LYS A 315 9.06 -9.67 15.98
CA LYS A 315 8.62 -8.35 16.38
C LYS A 315 9.23 -8.09 17.75
N ILE A 316 10.09 -7.12 17.83
CA ILE A 316 10.43 -6.49 19.09
C ILE A 316 9.12 -5.89 19.56
N ASN A 317 8.53 -6.41 20.64
CA ASN A 317 7.35 -5.81 21.25
C ASN A 317 7.71 -4.37 21.59
N ARG A 318 7.28 -3.41 20.78
CA ARG A 318 7.45 -2.00 21.09
C ARG A 318 6.41 -1.67 22.15
N ASP A 319 6.92 -1.24 23.27
CA ASP A 319 6.12 -0.72 24.37
C ASP A 319 5.79 0.75 24.03
N TYR A 320 4.52 1.05 23.90
CA TYR A 320 3.99 2.39 23.63
C TYR A 320 3.57 3.12 24.92
N SER A 321 3.89 2.56 26.08
CA SER A 321 3.60 3.21 27.36
C SER A 321 4.32 4.56 27.45
N ASN A 322 3.62 5.54 27.97
CA ASN A 322 4.19 6.80 28.36
C ASN A 322 4.83 6.66 29.75
N TYR A 323 5.83 7.44 30.02
CA TYR A 323 6.55 7.40 31.29
C TYR A 323 6.65 8.83 31.83
N GLU A 324 6.43 8.99 33.15
CA GLU A 324 6.57 10.26 33.82
C GLU A 324 7.87 10.24 34.68
N PHE A 325 8.67 11.32 34.52
CA PHE A 325 9.84 11.56 35.35
C PHE A 325 9.93 13.04 35.70
N ASN A 326 10.05 13.34 36.99
CA ASN A 326 10.11 14.74 37.52
C ASN A 326 8.98 15.64 37.01
N GLY A 327 7.73 15.11 36.87
CA GLY A 327 6.57 15.88 36.42
C GLY A 327 6.47 16.09 34.90
N THR A 328 7.39 15.50 34.12
CA THR A 328 7.37 15.52 32.64
C THR A 328 6.98 14.16 32.12
N VAL A 329 6.03 14.12 31.17
CA VAL A 329 5.57 12.89 30.52
C VAL A 329 6.30 12.71 29.20
N TYR A 330 6.88 11.53 28.99
CA TYR A 330 7.65 11.17 27.82
C TYR A 330 6.95 10.05 27.05
N SER A 331 6.68 10.28 25.77
CA SER A 331 6.22 9.27 24.81
C SER A 331 7.40 8.50 24.18
N LYS A 332 8.58 9.11 24.13
CA LYS A 332 9.80 8.53 23.55
C LYS A 332 10.78 8.09 24.64
N LYS A 333 11.09 6.81 24.68
CA LYS A 333 12.01 6.21 25.65
C LYS A 333 13.42 6.80 25.59
N ALA A 334 13.89 7.17 24.39
CA ALA A 334 15.19 7.79 24.22
C ALA A 334 15.28 9.20 24.88
N GLU A 335 14.21 9.98 24.83
CA GLU A 335 14.12 11.28 25.49
C GLU A 335 14.09 11.13 27.00
N LEU A 336 13.29 10.19 27.51
CA LEU A 336 13.26 9.87 28.94
C LEU A 336 14.67 9.45 29.45
N VAL A 337 15.35 8.55 28.74
CA VAL A 337 16.69 8.11 29.12
C VAL A 337 17.67 9.26 29.13
N HIS A 338 17.62 10.11 28.11
CA HIS A 338 18.47 11.29 28.00
C HIS A 338 18.29 12.24 29.19
N ASP A 339 17.05 12.51 29.58
CA ASP A 339 16.75 13.43 30.67
C ASP A 339 17.05 12.80 32.04
N ILE A 340 16.86 11.49 32.23
CA ILE A 340 17.32 10.80 33.45
C ILE A 340 18.84 10.89 33.59
N VAL A 341 19.58 10.69 32.49
CA VAL A 341 21.05 10.80 32.51
C VAL A 341 21.49 12.23 32.78
N LYS A 342 20.87 13.21 32.14
CA LYS A 342 21.13 14.64 32.44
C LYS A 342 20.87 14.99 33.90
N TYR A 343 19.76 14.51 34.44
CA TYR A 343 19.40 14.72 35.83
C TYR A 343 20.46 14.10 36.77
N TYR A 344 20.90 12.86 36.47
CA TYR A 344 21.98 12.24 37.23
C TYR A 344 23.27 13.05 37.18
N MET A 345 23.67 13.54 36.02
CA MET A 345 24.84 14.39 35.84
C MET A 345 24.73 15.70 36.65
N SER A 346 23.55 16.31 36.73
CA SER A 346 23.33 17.54 37.51
C SER A 346 23.43 17.33 39.03
N GLN A 347 23.29 16.12 39.51
CA GLN A 347 23.40 15.76 40.93
C GLN A 347 24.83 15.35 41.33
N HIS A 348 25.72 15.10 40.35
CA HIS A 348 27.07 14.61 40.57
C HIS A 348 28.08 15.45 39.81
N GLU A 349 28.62 16.48 40.50
CA GLU A 349 29.66 17.32 39.93
C GLU A 349 30.99 16.57 39.79
N GLY A 350 31.70 16.77 38.68
CA GLY A 350 33.00 16.17 38.44
C GLY A 350 32.95 14.70 37.93
N LEU A 351 31.78 14.23 37.50
CA LEU A 351 31.59 12.84 37.03
C LEU A 351 32.40 12.59 35.77
N THR A 352 33.08 11.42 35.73
CA THR A 352 33.75 10.90 34.54
C THR A 352 32.84 9.97 33.74
N LEU A 353 33.18 9.72 32.46
CA LEU A 353 32.39 8.83 31.59
C LEU A 353 32.37 7.37 32.11
N ASP A 354 33.48 6.92 32.72
CA ASP A 354 33.57 5.57 33.29
C ASP A 354 32.71 5.43 34.55
N GLU A 355 32.67 6.44 35.40
CA GLU A 355 31.78 6.47 36.58
C GLU A 355 30.31 6.51 36.16
N LEU A 356 29.98 7.27 35.10
CA LEU A 356 28.61 7.27 34.52
C LEU A 356 28.22 5.89 34.00
N LYS A 357 29.09 5.24 33.22
CA LYS A 357 28.89 3.85 32.75
C LYS A 357 28.73 2.85 33.91
N ALA A 358 29.50 3.03 34.94
CA ALA A 358 29.40 2.19 36.16
C ALA A 358 28.07 2.41 36.89
N ALA A 359 27.59 3.65 37.03
CA ALA A 359 26.33 3.98 37.67
C ALA A 359 25.12 3.35 36.98
N PHE A 360 25.08 3.40 35.66
CA PHE A 360 24.00 2.83 34.83
C PHE A 360 24.27 1.42 34.31
N SER A 361 25.25 0.70 34.84
CA SER A 361 25.65 -0.61 34.35
C SER A 361 24.54 -1.65 34.43
N PHE A 362 23.98 -2.07 33.28
CA PHE A 362 22.99 -3.13 33.13
C PHE A 362 23.38 -4.20 32.08
N GLN A 363 24.51 -4.00 31.39
CA GLN A 363 25.05 -4.95 30.41
C GLN A 363 26.60 -4.92 30.40
N LYS A 364 27.20 -5.97 29.81
CA LYS A 364 28.68 -6.12 29.83
C LYS A 364 29.41 -5.01 29.08
N ASN A 365 28.84 -4.54 27.94
CA ASN A 365 29.46 -3.50 27.13
C ASN A 365 28.58 -2.25 27.15
N MET A 366 28.92 -1.31 28.01
CA MET A 366 28.23 -0.02 28.13
C MET A 366 28.62 0.98 27.04
N ASP A 367 29.67 0.72 26.22
CA ASP A 367 30.03 1.56 25.08
C ASP A 367 28.98 1.54 23.97
N THR A 368 28.13 0.51 23.93
CA THR A 368 26.97 0.45 23.03
C THR A 368 25.80 1.30 23.52
N VAL A 369 25.86 1.84 24.73
CA VAL A 369 24.84 2.69 25.37
C VAL A 369 25.36 4.13 25.50
N PHE A 370 26.55 4.30 26.04
CA PHE A 370 27.25 5.57 26.23
C PHE A 370 28.58 5.53 25.48
N MET A 371 28.64 6.15 24.32
CA MET A 371 29.81 6.14 23.45
C MET A 371 30.50 7.49 23.46
N GLU A 372 31.80 7.50 23.71
CA GLU A 372 32.60 8.72 23.52
C GLU A 372 32.50 9.22 22.08
N TYR A 373 32.29 10.52 21.90
CA TYR A 373 32.10 11.14 20.58
C TYR A 373 33.28 10.90 19.65
N LYS A 374 34.49 10.91 20.17
CA LYS A 374 35.71 10.60 19.42
C LYS A 374 35.67 9.19 18.81
N THR A 375 35.30 8.21 19.61
CA THR A 375 35.14 6.81 19.17
C THR A 375 34.01 6.67 18.13
N TYR A 376 32.92 7.41 18.31
CA TYR A 376 31.84 7.47 17.32
C TYR A 376 32.35 8.00 15.97
N CYS A 377 33.09 9.10 15.94
CA CYS A 377 33.67 9.65 14.70
C CYS A 377 34.60 8.66 14.00
N GLU A 378 35.46 7.96 14.76
CA GLU A 378 36.36 6.93 14.20
C GLU A 378 35.57 5.75 13.56
N ILE A 379 34.44 5.38 14.15
CA ILE A 379 33.57 4.31 13.61
C ILE A 379 32.88 4.82 12.35
N MET A 380 32.39 6.05 12.34
CA MET A 380 31.75 6.65 11.18
C MET A 380 32.69 6.80 9.99
N GLU A 381 33.94 7.23 10.24
CA GLU A 381 34.98 7.30 9.20
C GLU A 381 35.32 5.91 8.61
N LYS A 382 35.42 4.88 9.44
CA LYS A 382 35.81 3.53 9.00
C LYS A 382 34.68 2.75 8.35
N LYS A 383 33.43 2.86 8.85
CA LYS A 383 32.30 2.00 8.48
C LYS A 383 31.15 2.75 7.81
N GLY A 384 31.16 4.09 7.80
CA GLY A 384 30.09 4.93 7.28
C GLY A 384 28.76 4.86 8.03
N LYS A 385 28.68 4.05 9.11
CA LYS A 385 27.47 3.89 9.96
C LYS A 385 27.83 3.42 11.37
N CYS A 386 27.01 3.82 12.35
CA CYS A 386 27.07 3.33 13.72
C CYS A 386 25.70 2.79 14.13
N GLU A 387 25.58 1.46 14.32
CA GLU A 387 24.29 0.73 14.40
C GLU A 387 23.34 1.21 15.51
N PHE A 388 23.88 1.64 16.66
CA PHE A 388 23.06 2.00 17.83
C PHE A 388 22.86 3.52 17.98
N PHE A 389 23.62 4.32 17.25
CA PHE A 389 23.65 5.78 17.43
C PHE A 389 23.09 6.56 16.23
N GLY A 390 23.08 5.95 15.03
CA GLY A 390 22.64 6.62 13.80
C GLY A 390 23.56 7.80 13.41
N ASN A 391 23.05 8.72 12.62
CA ASN A 391 23.77 9.96 12.29
C ASN A 391 23.61 10.94 13.45
N ARG A 392 24.72 11.40 14.00
CA ARG A 392 24.80 12.34 15.13
C ARG A 392 25.81 13.43 14.85
N THR A 393 25.55 14.60 15.38
CA THR A 393 26.45 15.77 15.36
C THR A 393 27.03 16.00 16.75
N GLU A 394 28.00 16.89 16.84
CA GLU A 394 28.59 17.30 18.13
C GLU A 394 27.58 17.98 19.04
N GLU A 395 26.54 18.58 18.49
CA GLU A 395 25.45 19.23 19.25
C GLU A 395 24.57 18.22 20.00
N ASP A 396 24.53 16.95 19.53
CA ASP A 396 23.82 15.87 20.19
C ASP A 396 24.55 15.30 21.42
N CYS A 397 25.77 15.75 21.70
CA CYS A 397 26.61 15.21 22.76
C CYS A 397 26.23 15.78 24.13
N LEU A 398 26.31 14.94 25.14
CA LEU A 398 26.42 15.36 26.53
C LEU A 398 27.90 15.54 26.88
N VAL A 399 28.17 16.52 27.76
CA VAL A 399 29.53 16.91 28.10
C VAL A 399 29.80 16.60 29.59
N LEU A 400 30.85 15.82 29.86
CA LEU A 400 31.44 15.56 31.16
C LEU A 400 32.79 16.27 31.28
N GLN A 401 33.45 16.19 32.46
CA GLN A 401 34.77 16.82 32.65
C GLN A 401 35.82 16.21 31.73
N ASP A 402 35.76 14.93 31.50
CA ASP A 402 36.76 14.13 30.79
C ASP A 402 36.38 13.82 29.33
N ALA A 403 35.09 13.85 28.96
CA ALA A 403 34.64 13.41 27.64
C ALA A 403 33.33 14.07 27.16
N LYS A 404 33.18 14.17 25.83
CA LYS A 404 31.90 14.33 25.16
C LYS A 404 31.38 12.94 24.74
N PHE A 405 30.14 12.63 25.02
CA PHE A 405 29.58 11.34 24.72
C PHE A 405 28.15 11.40 24.17
N LEU A 406 27.76 10.33 23.47
CA LEU A 406 26.43 10.12 22.92
C LEU A 406 25.70 9.01 23.67
N ILE A 407 24.37 9.13 23.76
CA ILE A 407 23.47 8.07 24.23
C ILE A 407 22.87 7.36 23.03
N CYS A 408 22.76 6.02 23.08
CA CYS A 408 22.16 5.24 22.00
C CYS A 408 20.69 5.62 21.80
N ARG A 409 20.18 5.41 20.55
CA ARG A 409 18.77 5.71 20.19
C ARG A 409 17.84 4.52 20.40
N ASN A 410 18.37 3.30 20.37
CA ASN A 410 17.53 2.10 20.35
C ASN A 410 17.35 1.55 21.78
N TRP A 411 16.13 1.66 22.30
CA TRP A 411 15.75 1.27 23.65
C TRP A 411 14.62 0.23 23.63
N PRO A 412 14.90 -1.02 23.22
CA PRO A 412 13.89 -2.08 23.20
C PRO A 412 13.49 -2.47 24.62
N VAL A 413 12.18 -2.66 24.85
CA VAL A 413 11.62 -3.16 26.12
C VAL A 413 11.81 -4.65 26.25
N MET A 414 11.53 -5.40 25.18
CA MET A 414 11.70 -6.84 25.12
C MET A 414 12.49 -7.22 23.87
N VAL A 415 13.36 -8.21 23.99
CA VAL A 415 14.11 -8.80 22.86
C VAL A 415 14.00 -10.32 22.97
N SER A 416 13.36 -10.97 21.99
CA SER A 416 13.18 -12.44 21.97
C SER A 416 12.60 -13.01 23.27
N GLY A 417 11.60 -12.34 23.85
CA GLY A 417 10.96 -12.78 25.11
C GLY A 417 11.74 -12.50 26.40
N LYS A 418 12.87 -11.78 26.32
CA LYS A 418 13.68 -11.37 27.49
C LYS A 418 13.67 -9.86 27.64
N PRO A 419 13.87 -9.34 28.90
CA PRO A 419 13.99 -7.90 29.12
C PRO A 419 15.05 -7.25 28.23
N GLY A 420 14.64 -6.22 27.48
CA GLY A 420 15.49 -5.43 26.60
C GLY A 420 16.32 -4.37 27.34
N ALA A 421 17.01 -3.53 26.57
CA ALA A 421 17.88 -2.49 27.15
C ALA A 421 17.10 -1.48 27.99
N PHE A 422 15.90 -1.07 27.55
CA PHE A 422 15.07 -0.11 28.29
C PHE A 422 14.57 -0.65 29.62
N THR A 423 14.05 -1.89 29.64
CA THR A 423 13.58 -2.54 30.88
C THR A 423 14.71 -2.65 31.91
N LYS A 424 15.90 -3.10 31.47
CA LYS A 424 17.08 -3.22 32.35
C LYS A 424 17.57 -1.85 32.83
N PHE A 425 17.52 -0.83 31.97
CA PHE A 425 17.85 0.53 32.35
C PHE A 425 16.90 1.05 33.43
N LEU A 426 15.59 0.89 33.27
CA LEU A 426 14.60 1.27 34.28
C LEU A 426 14.78 0.51 35.62
N GLU A 427 15.16 -0.76 35.56
CA GLU A 427 15.50 -1.52 36.79
C GLU A 427 16.67 -0.88 37.54
N VAL A 428 17.73 -0.47 36.86
CA VAL A 428 18.86 0.24 37.48
C VAL A 428 18.41 1.60 38.02
N VAL A 429 17.65 2.36 37.26
CA VAL A 429 17.13 3.68 37.65
C VAL A 429 16.27 3.56 38.93
N ARG A 430 15.34 2.62 38.98
CA ARG A 430 14.42 2.42 40.10
C ARG A 430 15.09 1.77 41.31
N ASN A 431 15.86 0.71 41.09
CA ASN A 431 16.39 -0.11 42.17
C ASN A 431 17.72 0.40 42.73
N ARG A 432 18.62 0.88 41.86
CA ARG A 432 19.97 1.31 42.25
C ARG A 432 20.04 2.83 42.51
N LEU A 433 19.50 3.63 41.59
CA LEU A 433 19.53 5.10 41.68
C LEU A 433 18.36 5.65 42.51
N LYS A 434 17.34 4.82 42.79
CA LYS A 434 16.14 5.18 43.57
C LYS A 434 15.33 6.33 42.95
N TYR A 435 15.40 6.53 41.64
CA TYR A 435 14.58 7.49 40.98
C TYR A 435 13.17 6.96 40.71
N VAL A 436 12.19 7.83 40.85
CA VAL A 436 10.78 7.47 40.65
C VAL A 436 10.44 7.73 39.19
N VAL A 437 10.12 6.67 38.46
CA VAL A 437 9.63 6.72 37.08
C VAL A 437 8.32 5.97 37.03
N HIS A 438 7.24 6.68 36.75
CA HIS A 438 5.89 6.10 36.61
C HIS A 438 5.63 5.74 35.16
N GLU A 439 4.92 4.63 34.94
CA GLU A 439 4.31 4.28 33.66
C GLU A 439 2.89 4.85 33.66
N CYS A 440 2.51 5.61 32.62
CA CYS A 440 1.26 6.36 32.53
C CYS A 440 0.37 5.81 31.41
#